data_78a51327770e2de324f4251231b90d10
#
_entry.id   78a51327770e2de324f4251231b90d10
#
_cell.length_a   1.000
_cell.length_b   1.000
_cell.length_c   1.000
_cell.angle_alpha   90.00
_cell.angle_beta   90.00
_cell.angle_gamma   90.00
#
_symmetry.space_group_name_H-M   'P 1'
#
loop_
_entity.id
_entity.type
_entity.pdbx_description
1 polymer ?
#
loop_
_entity_poly.entity_id
_entity_poly.type
_entity_poly.pdbx_seq_one_letter_code
_entity_poly.pdbx_strand_id
1 'polypeptide(L)'
;MTSVLELPAAVTVRAPAKVNLELFVGPLLDDGYHSLSTVYQAVGIHDDVTAAGSDEWGCSVRGRDADKVPTDESNLALRAARALAEHTGGQDPVHLSIHKEIPVAGGMAGGSADAAAALVACDALWGTDLPKEELEEIAAGIGSDVPFLLHGGTCVGSGRGEVVTPVLAKGTYHWVFVPSAASGLSTPMVYSAFDQRMAGTTIPEPRPSTALMSALRSGDPTALAPVLDNDLQADAIALQPAIGELIEAAMGFGALAAIVSGSGPTVAMLASGAEGAIDLAVALTASGVAGDVLRATGPTHGAHILPTVRAS
;
A
#
# COMPACT_ATOMS: atom_id res chain seq x y z
N MET A 1 32.01 23.26 -21.99
CA MET A 1 31.80 23.46 -20.54
C MET A 1 30.70 22.51 -20.15
N THR A 2 31.03 21.37 -19.57
CA THR A 2 30.09 20.39 -19.06
C THR A 2 29.54 20.97 -17.77
N SER A 3 28.25 21.30 -17.75
CA SER A 3 27.55 21.68 -16.52
C SER A 3 27.64 20.50 -15.56
N VAL A 4 28.39 20.64 -14.48
CA VAL A 4 28.32 19.73 -13.36
C VAL A 4 26.93 19.96 -12.77
N LEU A 5 26.04 19.00 -12.94
CA LEU A 5 24.75 19.01 -12.24
C LEU A 5 25.07 18.90 -10.73
N GLU A 6 24.87 19.97 -9.98
CA GLU A 6 24.95 19.89 -8.52
C GLU A 6 23.82 19.00 -8.01
N LEU A 7 24.18 17.97 -7.23
CA LEU A 7 23.21 17.10 -6.56
C LEU A 7 22.38 17.93 -5.57
N PRO A 8 21.11 17.62 -5.40
CA PRO A 8 20.23 18.34 -4.47
C PRO A 8 20.67 18.12 -3.01
N ALA A 9 20.55 19.15 -2.18
CA ALA A 9 20.82 19.05 -0.74
C ALA A 9 19.81 18.15 0.02
N ALA A 10 18.60 18.02 -0.50
CA ALA A 10 17.56 17.14 -0.02
C ALA A 10 16.57 16.82 -1.15
N VAL A 11 15.97 15.64 -1.08
CA VAL A 11 14.95 15.17 -2.03
C VAL A 11 13.74 14.70 -1.25
N THR A 12 12.55 15.22 -1.62
CA THR A 12 11.27 14.77 -1.06
C THR A 12 10.51 13.95 -2.09
N VAL A 13 10.09 12.77 -1.68
CA VAL A 13 9.30 11.83 -2.48
C VAL A 13 7.98 11.55 -1.80
N ARG A 14 6.92 11.55 -2.58
CA ARG A 14 5.57 11.15 -2.17
C ARG A 14 5.30 9.74 -2.64
N ALA A 15 4.82 8.87 -1.74
CA ALA A 15 4.37 7.52 -2.06
C ALA A 15 2.91 7.29 -1.63
N PRO A 16 2.11 6.59 -2.45
CA PRO A 16 0.70 6.37 -2.19
C PRO A 16 0.47 5.20 -1.22
N ALA A 17 -0.73 5.14 -0.65
CA ALA A 17 -1.29 3.92 -0.09
C ALA A 17 -1.77 2.96 -1.19
N LYS A 18 -2.18 1.75 -0.80
CA LYS A 18 -2.80 0.77 -1.71
C LYS A 18 -4.10 0.19 -1.16
N VAL A 19 -4.88 -0.34 -2.05
CA VAL A 19 -5.95 -1.28 -1.78
C VAL A 19 -5.76 -2.53 -2.63
N ASN A 20 -6.13 -3.71 -2.10
CA ASN A 20 -6.23 -4.91 -2.91
C ASN A 20 -7.65 -5.00 -3.47
N LEU A 21 -7.78 -4.98 -4.80
CA LEU A 21 -9.05 -5.18 -5.49
C LEU A 21 -9.41 -6.66 -5.54
N GLU A 22 -8.38 -7.50 -5.56
CA GLU A 22 -8.46 -8.95 -5.50
C GLU A 22 -7.23 -9.47 -4.74
N LEU A 23 -7.42 -10.47 -3.88
CA LEU A 23 -6.34 -11.17 -3.21
C LEU A 23 -6.70 -12.63 -3.08
N PHE A 24 -6.03 -13.46 -3.86
CA PHE A 24 -6.15 -14.92 -3.82
C PHE A 24 -4.90 -15.54 -3.24
N VAL A 25 -5.10 -16.46 -2.29
CA VAL A 25 -4.04 -17.13 -1.57
C VAL A 25 -3.88 -18.54 -2.12
N GLY A 26 -2.70 -18.83 -2.64
CA GLY A 26 -2.31 -20.12 -3.18
C GLY A 26 -1.69 -21.06 -2.15
N PRO A 27 -1.04 -22.12 -2.62
CA PRO A 27 -0.37 -23.09 -1.77
C PRO A 27 0.73 -22.45 -0.91
N LEU A 28 0.98 -23.05 0.25
CA LEU A 28 2.15 -22.74 1.07
C LEU A 28 3.42 -23.20 0.34
N LEU A 29 4.40 -22.30 0.22
CA LEU A 29 5.69 -22.54 -0.40
C LEU A 29 6.71 -23.09 0.61
N ASP A 30 7.84 -23.60 0.13
CA ASP A 30 8.91 -24.16 0.97
C ASP A 30 9.57 -23.11 1.89
N ASP A 31 9.45 -21.84 1.56
CA ASP A 31 9.97 -20.71 2.35
C ASP A 31 9.02 -20.25 3.47
N GLY A 32 7.86 -20.90 3.62
CA GLY A 32 6.86 -20.62 4.63
C GLY A 32 5.88 -19.48 4.28
N TYR A 33 5.91 -18.98 3.05
CA TYR A 33 4.94 -18.03 2.51
C TYR A 33 3.96 -18.71 1.55
N HIS A 34 2.82 -18.09 1.33
CA HIS A 34 1.88 -18.53 0.29
C HIS A 34 2.24 -17.90 -1.05
N SER A 35 2.04 -18.65 -2.14
CA SER A 35 1.93 -18.01 -3.44
C SER A 35 0.68 -17.13 -3.47
N LEU A 36 0.76 -15.97 -4.11
CA LEU A 36 -0.33 -15.01 -4.17
C LEU A 36 -0.64 -14.63 -5.63
N SER A 37 -1.92 -14.35 -5.87
CA SER A 37 -2.34 -13.53 -6.97
C SER A 37 -3.16 -12.38 -6.40
N THR A 38 -2.68 -11.16 -6.57
CA THR A 38 -3.38 -9.98 -6.08
C THR A 38 -3.47 -8.92 -7.16
N VAL A 39 -4.50 -8.09 -7.09
CA VAL A 39 -4.61 -6.90 -7.92
C VAL A 39 -4.59 -5.69 -7.01
N TYR A 40 -3.49 -4.96 -7.07
CA TYR A 40 -3.28 -3.72 -6.33
C TYR A 40 -3.83 -2.51 -7.09
N GLN A 41 -4.35 -1.55 -6.34
CA GLN A 41 -4.57 -0.20 -6.84
C GLN A 41 -3.97 0.83 -5.88
N ALA A 42 -3.15 1.74 -6.41
CA ALA A 42 -2.62 2.87 -5.66
C ALA A 42 -3.72 3.91 -5.44
N VAL A 43 -3.81 4.44 -4.22
CA VAL A 43 -4.86 5.38 -3.83
C VAL A 43 -4.28 6.65 -3.21
N GLY A 44 -4.97 7.77 -3.39
CA GLY A 44 -4.51 9.12 -3.08
C GLY A 44 -4.47 9.49 -1.59
N ILE A 45 -4.04 8.58 -0.73
CA ILE A 45 -3.54 8.84 0.63
C ILE A 45 -2.05 8.59 0.57
N HIS A 46 -1.22 9.55 1.05
CA HIS A 46 0.20 9.52 0.75
C HIS A 46 1.04 9.76 2.00
N ASP A 47 2.21 9.14 2.04
CA ASP A 47 3.29 9.55 2.93
C ASP A 47 4.36 10.31 2.13
N ASP A 48 5.03 11.25 2.78
CA ASP A 48 6.13 12.00 2.19
C ASP A 48 7.43 11.67 2.94
N VAL A 49 8.47 11.27 2.22
CA VAL A 49 9.80 11.00 2.77
C VAL A 49 10.81 11.97 2.16
N THR A 50 11.53 12.68 3.03
CA THR A 50 12.62 13.55 2.62
C THR A 50 13.93 12.94 3.03
N ALA A 51 14.82 12.66 2.06
CA ALA A 51 16.20 12.24 2.29
C ALA A 51 17.13 13.46 2.23
N ALA A 52 18.02 13.59 3.21
CA ALA A 52 19.08 14.59 3.23
C ALA A 52 20.39 13.95 3.73
N GLY A 53 21.54 14.44 3.23
CA GLY A 53 22.84 14.00 3.70
C GLY A 53 23.01 14.21 5.20
N SER A 54 23.68 13.28 5.90
CA SER A 54 23.89 13.28 7.36
C SER A 54 25.21 12.61 7.70
N ASP A 55 25.74 12.90 8.89
CA ASP A 55 26.94 12.19 9.38
C ASP A 55 26.62 10.75 9.85
N GLU A 56 25.37 10.49 10.19
CA GLU A 56 24.89 9.19 10.68
C GLU A 56 23.55 8.81 10.04
N TRP A 57 23.30 7.49 9.91
CA TRP A 57 22.03 6.95 9.49
C TRP A 57 20.96 7.20 10.56
N GLY A 58 19.80 7.72 10.15
CA GLY A 58 18.71 7.95 11.06
C GLY A 58 17.40 8.30 10.37
N CYS A 59 16.31 8.22 11.12
CA CYS A 59 15.03 8.73 10.67
C CYS A 59 14.25 9.43 11.78
N SER A 60 13.40 10.35 11.38
CA SER A 60 12.42 11.02 12.22
C SER A 60 11.03 10.88 11.59
N VAL A 61 10.01 10.69 12.44
CA VAL A 61 8.64 10.45 11.98
C VAL A 61 7.72 11.48 12.60
N ARG A 62 6.79 12.01 11.81
CA ARG A 62 5.73 12.92 12.25
C ARG A 62 4.42 12.60 11.52
N GLY A 63 3.32 13.17 11.98
CA GLY A 63 2.00 12.99 11.36
C GLY A 63 1.19 11.88 12.02
N ARG A 64 0.33 11.23 11.27
CA ARG A 64 -0.59 10.20 11.73
C ARG A 64 0.15 9.01 12.33
N ASP A 65 -0.24 8.57 13.52
CA ASP A 65 0.31 7.38 14.19
C ASP A 65 1.85 7.36 14.29
N ALA A 66 2.51 8.53 14.30
CA ALA A 66 3.97 8.64 14.29
C ALA A 66 4.63 7.91 15.48
N ASP A 67 3.95 7.87 16.61
CA ASP A 67 4.37 7.16 17.84
C ASP A 67 4.39 5.63 17.70
N LYS A 68 3.72 5.09 16.68
CA LYS A 68 3.68 3.65 16.40
C LYS A 68 4.74 3.20 15.37
N VAL A 69 5.42 4.15 14.73
CA VAL A 69 6.43 3.87 13.70
C VAL A 69 7.81 3.79 14.34
N PRO A 70 8.55 2.67 14.17
CA PRO A 70 9.91 2.57 14.72
C PRO A 70 10.83 3.59 14.03
N THR A 71 11.80 4.13 14.79
CA THR A 71 12.83 5.03 14.27
C THR A 71 14.23 4.42 14.32
N ASP A 72 14.31 3.13 14.62
CA ASP A 72 15.52 2.33 14.65
C ASP A 72 15.74 1.52 13.35
N GLU A 73 16.68 0.60 13.37
CA GLU A 73 17.06 -0.27 12.24
C GLU A 73 15.92 -1.15 11.70
N SER A 74 14.81 -1.29 12.42
CA SER A 74 13.62 -2.01 11.97
C SER A 74 12.74 -1.18 11.04
N ASN A 75 12.97 0.13 10.92
CA ASN A 75 12.23 1.02 10.03
C ASN A 75 12.49 0.65 8.56
N LEU A 76 11.41 0.38 7.79
CA LEU A 76 11.54 -0.09 6.40
C LEU A 76 12.16 0.94 5.47
N ALA A 77 11.91 2.24 5.66
CA ALA A 77 12.54 3.29 4.86
C ALA A 77 14.05 3.35 5.11
N LEU A 78 14.48 3.22 6.36
CA LEU A 78 15.89 3.19 6.70
C LEU A 78 16.58 1.94 6.14
N ARG A 79 15.91 0.78 6.21
CA ARG A 79 16.40 -0.46 5.59
C ARG A 79 16.52 -0.34 4.08
N ALA A 80 15.55 0.30 3.42
CA ALA A 80 15.54 0.53 1.98
C ALA A 80 16.70 1.44 1.55
N ALA A 81 16.94 2.55 2.26
CA ALA A 81 18.07 3.44 1.99
C ALA A 81 19.43 2.72 2.13
N ARG A 82 19.60 1.91 3.18
CA ARG A 82 20.82 1.11 3.40
C ARG A 82 21.02 0.04 2.33
N ALA A 83 19.96 -0.66 1.94
CA ALA A 83 20.03 -1.67 0.88
C ALA A 83 20.43 -1.05 -0.46
N LEU A 84 19.92 0.13 -0.80
CA LEU A 84 20.33 0.88 -1.98
C LEU A 84 21.81 1.31 -1.89
N ALA A 85 22.24 1.82 -0.74
CA ALA A 85 23.64 2.20 -0.53
C ALA A 85 24.59 1.01 -0.68
N GLU A 86 24.23 -0.15 -0.14
CA GLU A 86 25.01 -1.38 -0.28
C GLU A 86 25.07 -1.85 -1.74
N HIS A 87 23.93 -1.84 -2.45
CA HIS A 87 23.84 -2.23 -3.85
C HIS A 87 24.70 -1.35 -4.76
N THR A 88 24.79 -0.05 -4.46
CA THR A 88 25.59 0.92 -5.25
C THR A 88 27.06 1.02 -4.83
N GLY A 89 27.54 0.13 -3.97
CA GLY A 89 28.94 0.05 -3.56
C GLY A 89 29.33 0.97 -2.39
N GLY A 90 28.37 1.47 -1.65
CA GLY A 90 28.52 2.34 -0.48
C GLY A 90 28.23 3.80 -0.81
N GLN A 91 27.33 4.40 -0.03
CA GLN A 91 26.95 5.81 -0.12
C GLN A 91 27.03 6.44 1.27
N ASP A 92 27.16 7.76 1.30
CA ASP A 92 27.16 8.52 2.55
C ASP A 92 25.83 8.38 3.30
N PRO A 93 25.83 8.38 4.64
CA PRO A 93 24.63 8.27 5.43
C PRO A 93 23.63 9.39 5.14
N VAL A 94 22.34 9.07 5.33
CA VAL A 94 21.23 10.01 5.20
C VAL A 94 20.38 10.05 6.45
N HIS A 95 19.75 11.20 6.71
CA HIS A 95 18.63 11.32 7.61
C HIS A 95 17.33 11.35 6.80
N LEU A 96 16.38 10.46 7.14
CA LEU A 96 15.06 10.38 6.52
C LEU A 96 14.04 11.08 7.41
N SER A 97 13.37 12.13 6.88
CA SER A 97 12.23 12.77 7.55
C SER A 97 10.94 12.26 6.95
N ILE A 98 10.16 11.48 7.71
CA ILE A 98 8.95 10.80 7.26
C ILE A 98 7.72 11.54 7.78
N HIS A 99 6.82 11.95 6.90
CA HIS A 99 5.52 12.51 7.23
C HIS A 99 4.41 11.53 6.87
N LYS A 100 3.76 10.99 7.90
CA LYS A 100 2.72 9.95 7.78
C LYS A 100 1.33 10.53 7.64
N GLU A 101 0.58 10.05 6.65
CA GLU A 101 -0.86 10.22 6.50
C GLU A 101 -1.54 8.85 6.28
N ILE A 102 -0.78 7.85 5.81
CA ILE A 102 -1.27 6.47 5.65
C ILE A 102 -1.38 5.83 7.03
N PRO A 103 -2.54 5.25 7.41
CA PRO A 103 -2.73 4.56 8.68
C PRO A 103 -1.71 3.45 8.91
N VAL A 104 -1.13 3.40 10.11
CA VAL A 104 -0.16 2.38 10.49
C VAL A 104 -0.85 1.05 10.78
N ALA A 105 -0.27 -0.06 10.32
CA ALA A 105 -0.77 -1.43 10.50
C ALA A 105 -2.21 -1.66 9.99
N GLY A 106 -2.64 -0.89 8.98
CA GLY A 106 -4.00 -0.90 8.46
C GLY A 106 -4.23 -1.76 7.21
N GLY A 107 -3.26 -2.51 6.70
CA GLY A 107 -3.41 -3.22 5.42
C GLY A 107 -3.30 -2.31 4.18
N MET A 108 -2.90 -1.04 4.36
CA MET A 108 -2.73 -0.03 3.31
C MET A 108 -1.26 0.19 2.89
N ALA A 109 -0.35 -0.62 3.41
CA ALA A 109 1.08 -0.66 3.09
C ALA A 109 1.88 0.63 3.41
N GLY A 110 1.56 1.37 4.49
CA GLY A 110 2.23 2.62 4.84
C GLY A 110 3.74 2.49 5.03
N GLY A 111 4.23 1.45 5.73
CA GLY A 111 5.68 1.22 5.88
C GLY A 111 6.38 0.88 4.55
N SER A 112 5.68 0.17 3.65
CA SER A 112 6.19 -0.13 2.32
C SER A 112 6.19 1.13 1.43
N ALA A 113 5.22 2.05 1.64
CA ALA A 113 5.20 3.35 0.97
C ALA A 113 6.41 4.20 1.39
N ASP A 114 6.73 4.21 2.69
CA ASP A 114 7.91 4.89 3.20
C ASP A 114 9.20 4.31 2.59
N ALA A 115 9.29 2.98 2.47
CA ALA A 115 10.43 2.30 1.85
C ALA A 115 10.58 2.64 0.36
N ALA A 116 9.48 2.60 -0.40
CA ALA A 116 9.49 2.97 -1.81
C ALA A 116 9.89 4.44 -2.01
N ALA A 117 9.36 5.33 -1.17
CA ALA A 117 9.75 6.74 -1.19
C ALA A 117 11.21 6.94 -0.85
N ALA A 118 11.74 6.22 0.13
CA ALA A 118 13.16 6.29 0.51
C ALA A 118 14.08 5.82 -0.61
N LEU A 119 13.74 4.72 -1.32
CA LEU A 119 14.51 4.26 -2.49
C LEU A 119 14.63 5.36 -3.54
N VAL A 120 13.50 5.95 -3.97
CA VAL A 120 13.49 7.00 -5.00
C VAL A 120 14.18 8.28 -4.51
N ALA A 121 13.99 8.65 -3.23
CA ALA A 121 14.61 9.84 -2.67
C ALA A 121 16.14 9.73 -2.57
N CYS A 122 16.63 8.58 -2.12
CA CYS A 122 18.06 8.32 -1.99
C CYS A 122 18.75 8.13 -3.35
N ASP A 123 18.11 7.44 -4.29
CA ASP A 123 18.61 7.30 -5.67
C ASP A 123 18.84 8.67 -6.30
N ALA A 124 17.87 9.57 -6.21
CA ALA A 124 17.98 10.93 -6.70
C ALA A 124 18.98 11.81 -5.90
N LEU A 125 19.04 11.63 -4.56
CA LEU A 125 19.96 12.39 -3.71
C LEU A 125 21.43 12.06 -4.00
N TRP A 126 21.74 10.78 -4.19
CA TRP A 126 23.08 10.29 -4.49
C TRP A 126 23.42 10.36 -5.98
N GLY A 127 22.43 10.57 -6.86
CA GLY A 127 22.60 10.58 -8.30
C GLY A 127 23.06 9.22 -8.85
N THR A 128 22.54 8.15 -8.28
CA THR A 128 22.86 6.79 -8.69
C THR A 128 22.15 6.38 -9.97
N ASP A 129 21.01 7.03 -10.28
CA ASP A 129 20.22 6.88 -11.52
C ASP A 129 20.01 5.41 -11.91
N LEU A 130 19.63 4.57 -10.93
CA LEU A 130 19.43 3.15 -11.18
C LEU A 130 18.26 2.90 -12.14
N PRO A 131 18.39 1.90 -13.04
CA PRO A 131 17.23 1.41 -13.79
C PRO A 131 16.11 1.01 -12.86
N LYS A 132 14.86 1.19 -13.32
CA LYS A 132 13.68 0.88 -12.51
C LYS A 132 13.66 -0.58 -12.05
N GLU A 133 14.10 -1.48 -12.90
CA GLU A 133 14.19 -2.91 -12.63
C GLU A 133 15.12 -3.23 -11.45
N GLU A 134 16.24 -2.51 -11.32
CA GLU A 134 17.17 -2.68 -10.20
C GLU A 134 16.56 -2.14 -8.88
N LEU A 135 15.86 -1.00 -8.95
CA LEU A 135 15.11 -0.48 -7.79
C LEU A 135 14.02 -1.47 -7.35
N GLU A 136 13.34 -2.15 -8.28
CA GLU A 136 12.33 -3.15 -7.99
C GLU A 136 12.93 -4.41 -7.34
N GLU A 137 14.12 -4.85 -7.75
CA GLU A 137 14.82 -5.96 -7.12
C GLU A 137 15.19 -5.64 -5.66
N ILE A 138 15.73 -4.45 -5.41
CA ILE A 138 16.00 -3.99 -4.04
C ILE A 138 14.70 -3.91 -3.23
N ALA A 139 13.65 -3.34 -3.81
CA ALA A 139 12.35 -3.19 -3.19
C ALA A 139 11.73 -4.53 -2.78
N ALA A 140 11.81 -5.55 -3.64
CA ALA A 140 11.33 -6.91 -3.37
C ALA A 140 12.03 -7.55 -2.16
N GLY A 141 13.31 -7.24 -1.94
CA GLY A 141 14.07 -7.67 -0.77
C GLY A 141 13.66 -6.99 0.54
N ILE A 142 12.98 -5.83 0.47
CA ILE A 142 12.51 -5.08 1.65
C ILE A 142 11.11 -5.53 2.08
N GLY A 143 10.20 -5.72 1.10
CA GLY A 143 8.85 -6.17 1.38
C GLY A 143 8.01 -6.32 0.12
N SER A 144 7.02 -7.24 0.15
CA SER A 144 6.24 -7.63 -1.04
C SER A 144 5.44 -6.49 -1.67
N ASP A 145 4.98 -5.51 -0.88
CA ASP A 145 4.20 -4.37 -1.40
C ASP A 145 5.10 -3.24 -1.95
N VAL A 146 6.41 -3.22 -1.64
CA VAL A 146 7.31 -2.11 -1.99
C VAL A 146 7.46 -1.94 -3.50
N PRO A 147 7.66 -3.00 -4.32
CA PRO A 147 7.74 -2.87 -5.77
C PRO A 147 6.47 -2.26 -6.38
N PHE A 148 5.28 -2.64 -5.90
CA PHE A 148 4.03 -2.04 -6.36
C PHE A 148 3.98 -0.53 -6.09
N LEU A 149 4.46 -0.08 -4.94
CA LEU A 149 4.41 1.33 -4.56
C LEU A 149 5.42 2.20 -5.32
N LEU A 150 6.45 1.60 -5.92
CA LEU A 150 7.28 2.25 -6.95
C LEU A 150 6.51 2.44 -8.26
N HIS A 151 5.69 1.47 -8.66
CA HIS A 151 4.89 1.53 -9.88
C HIS A 151 3.69 2.46 -9.77
N GLY A 152 2.87 2.26 -8.74
CA GLY A 152 1.56 2.87 -8.63
C GLY A 152 0.56 2.34 -9.66
N GLY A 153 -0.47 3.12 -9.93
CA GLY A 153 -1.52 2.73 -10.87
C GLY A 153 -2.33 1.54 -10.39
N THR A 154 -2.60 0.61 -11.29
CA THR A 154 -3.24 -0.68 -11.00
C THR A 154 -2.35 -1.78 -11.56
N CYS A 155 -2.00 -2.78 -10.75
CA CYS A 155 -1.08 -3.84 -11.12
C CYS A 155 -1.53 -5.19 -10.59
N VAL A 156 -1.16 -6.26 -11.32
CA VAL A 156 -1.19 -7.62 -10.79
C VAL A 156 0.11 -7.86 -10.03
N GLY A 157 0.01 -8.40 -8.82
CA GLY A 157 1.12 -8.95 -8.04
C GLY A 157 1.06 -10.48 -8.05
N SER A 158 2.18 -11.12 -8.28
CA SER A 158 2.37 -12.58 -8.22
C SER A 158 3.59 -12.93 -7.38
N GLY A 159 3.93 -14.22 -7.25
CA GLY A 159 4.92 -14.66 -6.27
C GLY A 159 4.33 -14.54 -4.86
N ARG A 160 4.95 -13.78 -3.98
CA ARG A 160 4.42 -13.36 -2.68
C ARG A 160 3.74 -11.97 -2.74
N GLY A 161 3.48 -11.47 -3.97
CA GLY A 161 2.97 -10.14 -4.30
C GLY A 161 4.01 -9.17 -4.86
N GLU A 162 5.30 -9.53 -4.81
CA GLU A 162 6.45 -8.68 -5.19
C GLU A 162 6.69 -8.60 -6.69
N VAL A 163 6.27 -9.60 -7.46
CA VAL A 163 6.40 -9.58 -8.93
C VAL A 163 5.23 -8.81 -9.52
N VAL A 164 5.48 -7.57 -9.89
CA VAL A 164 4.43 -6.59 -10.24
C VAL A 164 4.34 -6.41 -11.75
N THR A 165 3.13 -6.51 -12.28
CA THR A 165 2.84 -6.28 -13.71
C THR A 165 1.71 -5.26 -13.86
N PRO A 166 1.94 -4.10 -14.50
CA PRO A 166 0.90 -3.11 -14.74
C PRO A 166 -0.25 -3.67 -15.58
N VAL A 167 -1.48 -3.27 -15.24
CA VAL A 167 -2.67 -3.65 -16.01
C VAL A 167 -3.42 -2.41 -16.51
N LEU A 168 -4.12 -2.59 -17.61
CA LEU A 168 -4.93 -1.53 -18.18
C LEU A 168 -6.19 -1.34 -17.32
N ALA A 169 -6.21 -0.27 -16.53
CA ALA A 169 -7.38 0.21 -15.81
C ALA A 169 -7.80 1.57 -16.36
N LYS A 170 -9.11 1.78 -16.50
CA LYS A 170 -9.72 3.05 -16.92
C LYS A 170 -10.53 3.64 -15.77
N GLY A 171 -10.82 4.93 -15.88
CA GLY A 171 -11.64 5.66 -14.95
C GLY A 171 -10.93 6.03 -13.65
N THR A 172 -11.67 6.69 -12.80
CA THR A 172 -11.27 7.05 -11.44
C THR A 172 -12.28 6.45 -10.49
N TYR A 173 -11.81 5.65 -9.55
CA TYR A 173 -12.64 5.05 -8.52
C TYR A 173 -12.57 5.90 -7.25
N HIS A 174 -13.69 6.01 -6.56
CA HIS A 174 -13.80 6.75 -5.32
C HIS A 174 -13.94 5.78 -4.16
N TRP A 175 -13.02 5.87 -3.23
CA TRP A 175 -12.90 4.97 -2.10
C TRP A 175 -13.13 5.69 -0.79
N VAL A 176 -13.76 4.98 0.15
CA VAL A 176 -13.81 5.35 1.56
C VAL A 176 -13.09 4.25 2.33
N PHE A 177 -12.17 4.63 3.20
CA PHE A 177 -11.39 3.71 4.04
C PHE A 177 -11.72 3.97 5.49
N VAL A 178 -11.92 2.89 6.23
CA VAL A 178 -12.05 2.93 7.68
C VAL A 178 -10.98 2.03 8.28
N PRO A 179 -9.88 2.63 8.79
CA PRO A 179 -8.91 1.90 9.58
C PRO A 179 -9.57 1.44 10.88
N SER A 180 -9.43 0.18 11.25
CA SER A 180 -9.95 -0.26 12.53
C SER A 180 -9.09 0.26 13.67
N ALA A 181 -9.72 0.85 14.67
CA ALA A 181 -9.06 1.29 15.90
C ALA A 181 -8.67 0.12 16.83
N ALA A 182 -9.16 -1.09 16.57
CA ALA A 182 -8.89 -2.26 17.40
C ALA A 182 -7.47 -2.79 17.11
N SER A 183 -6.62 -2.73 18.12
CA SER A 183 -5.31 -3.38 18.12
C SER A 183 -5.48 -4.90 18.20
N GLY A 184 -4.61 -5.66 17.52
CA GLY A 184 -4.52 -7.10 17.72
C GLY A 184 -4.62 -7.97 16.47
N LEU A 185 -5.06 -7.43 15.32
CA LEU A 185 -5.04 -8.17 14.07
C LEU A 185 -3.66 -7.99 13.40
N SER A 186 -2.95 -9.09 13.19
CA SER A 186 -1.68 -9.07 12.46
C SER A 186 -1.76 -9.97 11.22
N THR A 187 -0.99 -9.64 10.19
CA THR A 187 -0.94 -10.44 8.95
C THR A 187 -0.66 -11.93 9.23
N PRO A 188 0.33 -12.31 10.07
CA PRO A 188 0.56 -13.72 10.38
C PRO A 188 -0.63 -14.43 11.05
N MET A 189 -1.40 -13.71 11.89
CA MET A 189 -2.59 -14.30 12.53
C MET A 189 -3.68 -14.63 11.51
N VAL A 190 -3.91 -13.72 10.55
CA VAL A 190 -4.93 -13.88 9.52
C VAL A 190 -4.57 -15.06 8.59
N TYR A 191 -3.32 -15.15 8.15
CA TYR A 191 -2.83 -16.28 7.35
C TYR A 191 -2.90 -17.59 8.12
N SER A 192 -2.56 -17.61 9.42
CA SER A 192 -2.72 -18.81 10.24
C SER A 192 -4.18 -19.25 10.38
N ALA A 193 -5.13 -18.31 10.47
CA ALA A 193 -6.56 -18.61 10.47
C ALA A 193 -7.03 -19.17 9.12
N PHE A 194 -6.54 -18.57 8.02
CA PHE A 194 -6.76 -19.08 6.67
C PHE A 194 -6.28 -20.52 6.52
N ASP A 195 -5.06 -20.85 6.97
CA ASP A 195 -4.51 -22.20 6.93
C ASP A 195 -5.35 -23.20 7.72
N GLN A 196 -5.83 -22.80 8.89
CA GLN A 196 -6.71 -23.62 9.72
C GLN A 196 -8.06 -23.88 9.01
N ARG A 197 -8.64 -22.85 8.39
CA ARG A 197 -9.91 -22.96 7.63
C ARG A 197 -9.74 -23.84 6.39
N MET A 198 -8.61 -23.74 5.71
CA MET A 198 -8.32 -24.49 4.49
C MET A 198 -7.69 -25.85 4.73
N ALA A 199 -7.50 -26.26 6.00
CA ALA A 199 -6.87 -27.52 6.35
C ALA A 199 -7.56 -28.71 5.67
N GLY A 200 -6.77 -29.53 4.98
CA GLY A 200 -7.27 -30.69 4.23
C GLY A 200 -7.86 -30.36 2.84
N THR A 201 -7.85 -29.09 2.43
CA THR A 201 -8.27 -28.67 1.10
C THR A 201 -7.05 -28.47 0.21
N THR A 202 -7.13 -28.94 -1.05
CA THR A 202 -6.10 -28.61 -2.04
C THR A 202 -6.36 -27.20 -2.58
N ILE A 203 -5.43 -26.28 -2.32
CA ILE A 203 -5.49 -24.90 -2.79
C ILE A 203 -4.82 -24.86 -4.17
N PRO A 204 -5.50 -24.42 -5.25
CA PRO A 204 -4.89 -24.28 -6.56
C PRO A 204 -3.97 -23.08 -6.63
N GLU A 205 -3.06 -23.06 -7.61
CA GLU A 205 -2.25 -21.89 -7.92
C GLU A 205 -3.15 -20.74 -8.36
N PRO A 206 -3.09 -19.58 -7.67
CA PRO A 206 -4.03 -18.49 -7.90
C PRO A 206 -3.70 -17.72 -9.20
N ARG A 207 -4.71 -17.13 -9.81
CA ARG A 207 -4.58 -16.28 -10.99
C ARG A 207 -5.57 -15.12 -10.92
N PRO A 208 -5.24 -13.96 -11.52
CA PRO A 208 -6.18 -12.84 -11.57
C PRO A 208 -7.46 -13.23 -12.28
N SER A 209 -8.62 -12.82 -11.78
CA SER A 209 -9.89 -13.12 -12.41
C SER A 209 -10.08 -12.32 -13.72
N THR A 210 -10.57 -12.99 -14.74
CA THR A 210 -10.90 -12.33 -16.02
C THR A 210 -12.04 -11.33 -15.87
N ALA A 211 -12.92 -11.55 -14.90
CA ALA A 211 -14.03 -10.64 -14.57
C ALA A 211 -13.49 -9.30 -14.04
N LEU A 212 -12.55 -9.32 -13.08
CA LEU A 212 -11.92 -8.11 -12.58
C LEU A 212 -11.16 -7.37 -13.68
N MET A 213 -10.37 -8.10 -14.50
CA MET A 213 -9.65 -7.48 -15.63
C MET A 213 -10.59 -6.82 -16.62
N SER A 214 -11.80 -7.37 -16.83
CA SER A 214 -12.82 -6.78 -17.70
C SER A 214 -13.45 -5.54 -17.07
N ALA A 215 -13.78 -5.59 -15.79
CA ALA A 215 -14.33 -4.46 -15.05
C ALA A 215 -13.36 -3.26 -15.02
N LEU A 216 -12.07 -3.50 -14.78
CA LEU A 216 -11.03 -2.45 -14.81
C LEU A 216 -10.92 -1.77 -16.17
N ARG A 217 -11.05 -2.53 -17.28
CA ARG A 217 -11.05 -1.95 -18.63
C ARG A 217 -12.29 -1.13 -18.93
N SER A 218 -13.43 -1.40 -18.29
CA SER A 218 -14.65 -0.60 -18.47
C SER A 218 -14.55 0.77 -17.78
N GLY A 219 -13.90 0.84 -16.63
CA GLY A 219 -13.81 2.03 -15.79
C GLY A 219 -15.10 2.32 -15.00
N ASP A 220 -16.04 1.38 -14.99
CA ASP A 220 -17.33 1.51 -14.32
C ASP A 220 -17.27 0.91 -12.90
N PRO A 221 -17.48 1.71 -11.85
CA PRO A 221 -17.47 1.21 -10.48
C PRO A 221 -18.59 0.19 -10.20
N THR A 222 -19.71 0.26 -10.93
CA THR A 222 -20.80 -0.71 -10.77
C THR A 222 -20.45 -2.09 -11.36
N ALA A 223 -19.59 -2.11 -12.38
CA ALA A 223 -19.02 -3.35 -12.90
C ALA A 223 -17.87 -3.89 -12.04
N LEU A 224 -17.13 -3.00 -11.35
CA LEU A 224 -16.04 -3.37 -10.45
C LEU A 224 -16.55 -3.98 -9.13
N ALA A 225 -17.60 -3.41 -8.57
CA ALA A 225 -18.11 -3.78 -7.24
C ALA A 225 -18.34 -5.29 -7.03
N PRO A 226 -19.05 -6.03 -7.91
CA PRO A 226 -19.37 -7.45 -7.70
C PRO A 226 -18.19 -8.40 -7.92
N VAL A 227 -17.04 -7.90 -8.36
CA VAL A 227 -15.85 -8.71 -8.69
C VAL A 227 -14.66 -8.42 -7.77
N LEU A 228 -14.85 -7.57 -6.77
CA LEU A 228 -13.87 -7.41 -5.68
C LEU A 228 -13.88 -8.65 -4.81
N ASP A 229 -12.72 -9.20 -4.50
CA ASP A 229 -12.62 -10.43 -3.71
C ASP A 229 -11.32 -10.51 -2.89
N ASN A 230 -11.41 -11.12 -1.69
CA ASN A 230 -10.27 -11.31 -0.80
C ASN A 230 -10.43 -12.59 0.01
N ASP A 231 -9.62 -13.60 -0.29
CA ASP A 231 -9.63 -14.90 0.38
C ASP A 231 -9.42 -14.81 1.91
N LEU A 232 -8.74 -13.76 2.37
CA LEU A 232 -8.45 -13.53 3.79
C LEU A 232 -9.61 -12.84 4.53
N GLN A 233 -10.62 -12.32 3.83
CA GLN A 233 -11.69 -11.50 4.45
C GLN A 233 -12.46 -12.28 5.50
N ALA A 234 -12.82 -13.54 5.21
CA ALA A 234 -13.57 -14.36 6.14
C ALA A 234 -12.79 -14.60 7.45
N ASP A 235 -11.48 -14.81 7.35
CA ASP A 235 -10.60 -15.05 8.49
C ASP A 235 -10.37 -13.77 9.30
N ALA A 236 -10.21 -12.62 8.63
CA ALA A 236 -10.14 -11.31 9.28
C ALA A 236 -11.42 -11.00 10.07
N ILE A 237 -12.60 -11.27 9.50
CA ILE A 237 -13.90 -11.11 10.18
C ILE A 237 -14.03 -12.09 11.35
N ALA A 238 -13.62 -13.34 11.19
CA ALA A 238 -13.68 -14.34 12.27
C ALA A 238 -12.81 -13.93 13.47
N LEU A 239 -11.63 -13.37 13.21
CA LEU A 239 -10.72 -12.87 14.24
C LEU A 239 -11.19 -11.55 14.86
N GLN A 240 -11.87 -10.70 14.07
CA GLN A 240 -12.34 -9.38 14.49
C GLN A 240 -13.74 -9.10 13.91
N PRO A 241 -14.84 -9.56 14.57
CA PRO A 241 -16.21 -9.43 14.07
C PRO A 241 -16.66 -8.01 13.74
N ALA A 242 -16.10 -6.99 14.38
CA ALA A 242 -16.39 -5.58 14.08
C ALA A 242 -16.08 -5.19 12.62
N ILE A 243 -15.20 -5.92 11.92
CA ILE A 243 -14.95 -5.76 10.49
C ILE A 243 -16.21 -6.12 9.70
N GLY A 244 -16.88 -7.22 10.03
CA GLY A 244 -18.13 -7.65 9.40
C GLY A 244 -19.25 -6.66 9.63
N GLU A 245 -19.41 -6.18 10.86
CA GLU A 245 -20.40 -5.15 11.22
C GLU A 245 -20.18 -3.86 10.42
N LEU A 246 -18.93 -3.45 10.24
CA LEU A 246 -18.56 -2.28 9.44
C LEU A 246 -18.89 -2.48 7.95
N ILE A 247 -18.61 -3.67 7.38
CA ILE A 247 -18.94 -4.01 5.99
C ILE A 247 -20.46 -3.95 5.80
N GLU A 248 -21.25 -4.55 6.69
CA GLU A 248 -22.71 -4.52 6.63
C GLU A 248 -23.26 -3.10 6.74
N ALA A 249 -22.73 -2.29 7.65
CA ALA A 249 -23.12 -0.89 7.79
C ALA A 249 -22.82 -0.08 6.52
N ALA A 250 -21.61 -0.25 5.95
CA ALA A 250 -21.21 0.43 4.73
C ALA A 250 -22.14 0.10 3.55
N MET A 251 -22.49 -1.16 3.38
CA MET A 251 -23.44 -1.59 2.36
C MET A 251 -24.84 -1.00 2.61
N GLY A 252 -25.27 -0.94 3.87
CA GLY A 252 -26.52 -0.28 4.27
C GLY A 252 -26.53 1.23 4.01
N PHE A 253 -25.38 1.89 4.00
CA PHE A 253 -25.22 3.32 3.71
C PHE A 253 -24.94 3.61 2.21
N GLY A 254 -25.01 2.60 1.34
CA GLY A 254 -24.94 2.78 -0.11
C GLY A 254 -23.56 2.63 -0.72
N ALA A 255 -22.60 1.98 -0.04
CA ALA A 255 -21.40 1.51 -0.69
C ALA A 255 -21.78 0.51 -1.82
N LEU A 256 -21.11 0.60 -2.96
CA LEU A 256 -21.28 -0.38 -4.04
C LEU A 256 -20.68 -1.74 -3.67
N ALA A 257 -19.58 -1.72 -2.94
CA ALA A 257 -18.91 -2.87 -2.34
C ALA A 257 -18.09 -2.43 -1.14
N ALA A 258 -17.83 -3.36 -0.22
CA ALA A 258 -16.92 -3.17 0.90
C ALA A 258 -16.05 -4.42 1.06
N ILE A 259 -14.74 -4.24 1.16
CA ILE A 259 -13.76 -5.31 1.18
C ILE A 259 -12.66 -5.01 2.20
N VAL A 260 -12.12 -6.04 2.83
CA VAL A 260 -10.92 -5.91 3.66
C VAL A 260 -9.70 -5.65 2.77
N SER A 261 -8.90 -4.62 3.07
CA SER A 261 -7.66 -4.34 2.36
C SER A 261 -6.53 -5.23 2.85
N GLY A 262 -6.02 -6.12 1.99
CA GLY A 262 -5.00 -7.10 2.36
C GLY A 262 -5.47 -8.03 3.48
N SER A 263 -4.66 -8.21 4.50
CA SER A 263 -5.05 -8.95 5.73
C SER A 263 -5.87 -8.10 6.71
N GLY A 264 -6.18 -6.86 6.38
CA GLY A 264 -6.89 -5.94 7.24
C GLY A 264 -6.01 -5.26 8.31
N PRO A 265 -6.63 -4.61 9.30
CA PRO A 265 -8.07 -4.51 9.57
C PRO A 265 -8.82 -3.39 8.82
N THR A 266 -8.18 -2.65 7.92
CA THR A 266 -8.85 -1.58 7.17
C THR A 266 -9.92 -2.17 6.22
N VAL A 267 -11.11 -1.60 6.25
CA VAL A 267 -12.15 -1.85 5.26
C VAL A 267 -12.11 -0.75 4.21
N ALA A 268 -12.00 -1.16 2.94
CA ALA A 268 -12.09 -0.30 1.77
C ALA A 268 -13.47 -0.42 1.16
N MET A 269 -14.13 0.71 0.92
CA MET A 269 -15.49 0.79 0.43
C MET A 269 -15.51 1.52 -0.90
N LEU A 270 -16.04 0.90 -1.93
CA LEU A 270 -16.18 1.49 -3.25
C LEU A 270 -17.47 2.31 -3.30
N ALA A 271 -17.36 3.59 -3.62
CA ALA A 271 -18.49 4.48 -3.80
C ALA A 271 -18.88 4.61 -5.29
N SER A 272 -20.10 5.04 -5.55
CA SER A 272 -20.62 5.27 -6.91
C SER A 272 -19.95 6.45 -7.64
N GLY A 273 -19.28 7.32 -6.91
CA GLY A 273 -18.60 8.52 -7.41
C GLY A 273 -18.22 9.45 -6.26
N ALA A 274 -17.81 10.68 -6.59
CA ALA A 274 -17.34 11.65 -5.62
C ALA A 274 -18.41 12.01 -4.56
N GLU A 275 -19.64 12.26 -4.98
CA GLU A 275 -20.75 12.56 -4.06
C GLU A 275 -21.09 11.36 -3.18
N GLY A 276 -21.19 10.16 -3.76
CA GLY A 276 -21.45 8.94 -2.99
C GLY A 276 -20.36 8.64 -1.96
N ALA A 277 -19.10 8.98 -2.23
CA ALA A 277 -18.01 8.84 -1.26
C ALA A 277 -18.12 9.85 -0.11
N ILE A 278 -18.66 11.05 -0.36
CA ILE A 278 -18.92 12.05 0.68
C ILE A 278 -20.08 11.57 1.56
N ASP A 279 -21.18 11.19 0.94
CA ASP A 279 -22.41 10.75 1.65
C ASP A 279 -22.11 9.51 2.53
N LEU A 280 -21.38 8.54 1.98
CA LEU A 280 -20.95 7.35 2.71
C LEU A 280 -20.07 7.70 3.92
N ALA A 281 -19.07 8.58 3.73
CA ALA A 281 -18.20 9.01 4.81
C ALA A 281 -18.96 9.75 5.92
N VAL A 282 -19.92 10.61 5.56
CA VAL A 282 -20.78 11.31 6.52
C VAL A 282 -21.65 10.33 7.28
N ALA A 283 -22.29 9.36 6.59
CA ALA A 283 -23.16 8.37 7.22
C ALA A 283 -22.38 7.47 8.21
N LEU A 284 -21.20 6.99 7.83
CA LEU A 284 -20.32 6.19 8.70
C LEU A 284 -19.90 6.97 9.94
N THR A 285 -19.52 8.23 9.79
CA THR A 285 -19.12 9.08 10.92
C THR A 285 -20.32 9.38 11.83
N ALA A 286 -21.46 9.76 11.26
CA ALA A 286 -22.66 10.13 12.01
C ALA A 286 -23.28 8.93 12.76
N SER A 287 -23.14 7.72 12.24
CA SER A 287 -23.64 6.50 12.90
C SER A 287 -22.79 6.06 14.09
N GLY A 288 -21.56 6.58 14.21
CA GLY A 288 -20.60 6.17 15.24
C GLY A 288 -19.96 4.79 15.01
N VAL A 289 -20.24 4.14 13.88
CA VAL A 289 -19.63 2.84 13.51
C VAL A 289 -18.16 2.99 13.17
N ALA A 290 -17.75 4.16 12.66
CA ALA A 290 -16.36 4.46 12.31
C ALA A 290 -15.86 5.69 13.06
N GLY A 291 -14.70 5.55 13.71
CA GLY A 291 -14.05 6.68 14.39
C GLY A 291 -13.19 7.54 13.47
N ASP A 292 -12.57 6.91 12.47
CA ASP A 292 -11.69 7.56 11.49
C ASP A 292 -12.11 7.14 10.09
N VAL A 293 -12.43 8.11 9.25
CA VAL A 293 -12.94 7.88 7.89
C VAL A 293 -12.11 8.67 6.91
N LEU A 294 -11.41 7.95 6.02
CA LEU A 294 -10.57 8.54 5.00
C LEU A 294 -11.23 8.39 3.62
N ARG A 295 -11.04 9.38 2.76
CA ARG A 295 -11.48 9.31 1.36
C ARG A 295 -10.31 9.45 0.43
N ALA A 296 -10.29 8.65 -0.62
CA ALA A 296 -9.28 8.75 -1.66
C ALA A 296 -9.85 8.40 -3.03
N THR A 297 -9.12 8.79 -4.05
CA THR A 297 -9.36 8.31 -5.42
C THR A 297 -8.21 7.40 -5.84
N GLY A 298 -8.50 6.48 -6.75
CA GLY A 298 -7.53 5.62 -7.41
C GLY A 298 -7.95 5.32 -8.85
N PRO A 299 -7.01 4.92 -9.71
CA PRO A 299 -5.58 4.78 -9.45
C PRO A 299 -4.83 6.13 -9.37
N THR A 300 -3.68 6.14 -8.68
CA THR A 300 -2.74 7.26 -8.64
C THR A 300 -1.31 6.82 -8.96
N HIS A 301 -0.39 7.76 -9.12
CA HIS A 301 1.02 7.48 -9.38
C HIS A 301 1.70 6.78 -8.20
N GLY A 302 2.74 6.00 -8.47
CA GLY A 302 3.64 5.46 -7.46
C GLY A 302 4.55 6.52 -6.84
N ALA A 303 5.57 6.06 -6.13
CA ALA A 303 6.55 6.94 -5.52
C ALA A 303 7.18 7.89 -6.55
N HIS A 304 7.12 9.20 -6.29
CA HIS A 304 7.63 10.22 -7.21
C HIS A 304 8.15 11.44 -6.45
N ILE A 305 9.16 12.07 -7.05
CA ILE A 305 9.80 13.27 -6.49
C ILE A 305 8.82 14.44 -6.52
N LEU A 306 8.67 15.12 -5.39
CA LEU A 306 7.92 16.36 -5.31
C LEU A 306 8.76 17.53 -5.83
N PRO A 307 8.14 18.48 -6.58
CA PRO A 307 8.85 19.70 -7.00
C PRO A 307 9.37 20.46 -5.79
N THR A 308 10.65 20.84 -5.83
CA THR A 308 11.22 21.71 -4.80
C THR A 308 10.57 23.08 -4.90
N VAL A 309 9.77 23.45 -3.89
CA VAL A 309 9.26 24.83 -3.78
C VAL A 309 10.45 25.72 -3.46
N ARG A 310 10.98 26.44 -4.45
CA ARG A 310 11.95 27.50 -4.18
C ARG A 310 11.23 28.56 -3.37
N ALA A 311 11.68 28.76 -2.13
CA ALA A 311 11.24 29.92 -1.36
C ALA A 311 11.62 31.17 -2.14
N SER A 312 10.62 31.94 -2.56
CA SER A 312 10.77 33.22 -3.25
C SER A 312 11.19 34.34 -2.29
#